data_72ee1794682fd72f5ac909bbb6193708
#
_entry.id   72ee1794682fd72f5ac909bbb6193708
#
_cell.length_a   1.000
_cell.length_b   1.000
_cell.length_c   1.000
_cell.angle_alpha   90.00
_cell.angle_beta   90.00
_cell.angle_gamma   90.00
#
_symmetry.space_group_name_H-M   'P 1'
#
loop_
_entity.id
_entity.type
_entity.pdbx_description
1 polymer ?
#
loop_
_entity_poly.entity_id
_entity_poly.type
_entity_poly.pdbx_seq_one_letter_code
_entity_poly.pdbx_strand_id
1 'polypeptide(L)'
;MNKQEQVSQAMTTAMKNRDKEAKTTLSLLLAALKNAEIDKRAPLTEAEENAVVQKEIKQTKETLESAPQDRTDIIKECQNRLAVLEHFAPKMLSEEEITEIINTTLSELGLDSPTKKDKGKVMKVLMPKVRGMADGGQVNRILDNKLS
;
A
#
# COMPACT_ATOMS: atom_id res chain seq x y z
N MET A 1 -6.71 17.08 -0.79
CA MET A 1 -7.53 16.31 0.16
C MET A 1 -6.72 15.08 0.63
N ASN A 2 -6.53 14.91 1.93
CA ASN A 2 -5.81 13.75 2.44
C ASN A 2 -6.70 12.49 2.47
N LYS A 3 -6.08 11.34 2.78
CA LYS A 3 -6.80 10.05 2.80
C LYS A 3 -7.96 10.05 3.79
N GLN A 4 -7.75 10.62 4.99
CA GLN A 4 -8.79 10.67 6.01
C GLN A 4 -10.03 11.43 5.51
N GLU A 5 -9.81 12.56 4.84
CA GLU A 5 -10.91 13.35 4.27
C GLU A 5 -11.63 12.58 3.16
N GLN A 6 -10.87 11.90 2.29
CA GLN A 6 -11.44 11.07 1.23
C GLN A 6 -12.30 9.95 1.79
N VAL A 7 -11.80 9.25 2.81
CA VAL A 7 -12.51 8.15 3.48
C VAL A 7 -13.76 8.68 4.17
N SER A 8 -13.67 9.82 4.86
CA SER A 8 -14.82 10.45 5.53
C SER A 8 -15.92 10.81 4.55
N GLN A 9 -15.57 11.35 3.38
CA GLN A 9 -16.55 11.67 2.34
C GLN A 9 -17.20 10.40 1.78
N ALA A 10 -16.41 9.34 1.56
CA ALA A 10 -16.93 8.06 1.10
C ALA A 10 -17.88 7.45 2.13
N MET A 11 -17.60 7.59 3.42
CA MET A 11 -18.49 7.16 4.49
C MET A 11 -19.84 7.88 4.42
N THR A 12 -19.80 9.19 4.23
CA THR A 12 -21.03 9.99 4.11
C THR A 12 -21.86 9.51 2.92
N THR A 13 -21.22 9.24 1.79
CA THR A 13 -21.89 8.72 0.60
C THR A 13 -22.49 7.34 0.87
N ALA A 14 -21.73 6.45 1.52
CA ALA A 14 -22.23 5.12 1.89
C ALA A 14 -23.44 5.18 2.81
N MET A 15 -23.44 6.12 3.75
CA MET A 15 -24.57 6.36 4.65
C MET A 15 -25.82 6.82 3.87
N LYS A 16 -25.64 7.74 2.91
CA LYS A 16 -26.74 8.20 2.06
C LYS A 16 -27.30 7.08 1.20
N ASN A 17 -26.45 6.20 0.72
CA ASN A 17 -26.83 5.05 -0.11
C ASN A 17 -27.28 3.84 0.71
N ARG A 18 -27.26 3.94 2.03
CA ARG A 18 -27.60 2.84 2.95
C ARG A 18 -26.74 1.60 2.74
N ASP A 19 -25.49 1.82 2.32
CA ASP A 19 -24.51 0.75 2.12
C ASP A 19 -23.76 0.50 3.44
N LYS A 20 -24.31 -0.41 4.24
CA LYS A 20 -23.79 -0.71 5.57
C LYS A 20 -22.41 -1.37 5.52
N GLU A 21 -22.19 -2.23 4.53
CA GLU A 21 -20.90 -2.94 4.38
C GLU A 21 -19.78 -1.98 4.04
N ALA A 22 -20.00 -1.10 3.08
CA ALA A 22 -19.03 -0.06 2.72
C ALA A 22 -18.76 0.86 3.90
N LYS A 23 -19.80 1.30 4.61
CA LYS A 23 -19.66 2.15 5.79
C LYS A 23 -18.78 1.50 6.86
N THR A 24 -18.99 0.21 7.14
CA THR A 24 -18.22 -0.53 8.12
C THR A 24 -16.74 -0.59 7.73
N THR A 25 -16.45 -0.94 6.47
CA THR A 25 -15.08 -1.00 5.95
C THR A 25 -14.40 0.35 6.03
N LEU A 26 -15.08 1.41 5.58
CA LEU A 26 -14.55 2.77 5.60
C LEU A 26 -14.30 3.27 7.02
N SER A 27 -15.18 2.92 7.95
CA SER A 27 -15.01 3.24 9.36
C SER A 27 -13.75 2.60 9.96
N LEU A 28 -13.51 1.33 9.63
CA LEU A 28 -12.31 0.62 10.06
C LEU A 28 -11.04 1.23 9.46
N LEU A 29 -11.09 1.58 8.18
CA LEU A 29 -9.96 2.22 7.51
C LEU A 29 -9.67 3.59 8.11
N LEU A 30 -10.68 4.39 8.37
CA LEU A 30 -10.52 5.70 8.99
C LEU A 30 -9.90 5.57 10.38
N ALA A 31 -10.36 4.60 11.18
CA ALA A 31 -9.81 4.33 12.50
C ALA A 31 -8.33 3.93 12.41
N ALA A 32 -7.97 3.10 11.43
CA ALA A 32 -6.57 2.69 11.22
C ALA A 32 -5.68 3.88 10.86
N LEU A 33 -6.16 4.79 10.00
CA LEU A 33 -5.45 6.00 9.63
C LEU A 33 -5.26 6.94 10.83
N LYS A 34 -6.31 7.13 11.62
CA LYS A 34 -6.25 7.97 12.82
C LYS A 34 -5.30 7.39 13.87
N ASN A 35 -5.34 6.07 14.07
CA ASN A 35 -4.46 5.40 15.02
C ASN A 35 -2.99 5.53 14.60
N ALA A 36 -2.70 5.38 13.32
CA ALA A 36 -1.34 5.57 12.78
C ALA A 36 -0.85 7.00 13.01
N GLU A 37 -1.71 7.99 12.83
CA GLU A 37 -1.40 9.39 13.07
C GLU A 37 -1.11 9.66 14.55
N ILE A 38 -1.92 9.08 15.44
CA ILE A 38 -1.73 9.18 16.89
C ILE A 38 -0.39 8.55 17.29
N ASP A 39 -0.07 7.38 16.78
CA ASP A 39 1.18 6.68 17.07
C ASP A 39 2.40 7.48 16.61
N LYS A 40 2.29 8.11 15.45
CA LYS A 40 3.35 8.97 14.90
C LYS A 40 3.46 10.29 15.64
N ARG A 41 2.38 10.75 16.23
CA ARG A 41 2.25 12.08 16.88
C ARG A 41 2.45 13.24 15.91
N ALA A 42 2.09 13.03 14.65
CA ALA A 42 2.20 14.01 13.58
C ALA A 42 1.30 13.59 12.41
N PRO A 43 0.93 14.51 11.52
CA PRO A 43 0.18 14.13 10.32
C PRO A 43 0.94 13.08 9.50
N LEU A 44 0.18 12.15 8.90
CA LEU A 44 0.76 11.13 8.04
C LEU A 44 1.17 11.74 6.70
N THR A 45 2.29 11.28 6.16
CA THR A 45 2.65 11.55 4.77
C THR A 45 1.79 10.69 3.86
N GLU A 46 1.73 11.03 2.57
CA GLU A 46 0.99 10.24 1.58
C GLU A 46 1.50 8.79 1.55
N ALA A 47 2.82 8.58 1.61
CA ALA A 47 3.42 7.25 1.65
C ALA A 47 2.96 6.46 2.88
N GLU A 48 2.87 7.12 4.02
CA GLU A 48 2.41 6.49 5.26
C GLU A 48 0.92 6.15 5.21
N GLU A 49 0.11 7.01 4.63
CA GLU A 49 -1.31 6.75 4.39
C GLU A 49 -1.49 5.53 3.48
N ASN A 50 -0.74 5.48 2.40
CA ASN A 50 -0.75 4.35 1.46
C ASN A 50 -0.34 3.05 2.14
N ALA A 51 0.65 3.10 3.03
CA ALA A 51 1.08 1.92 3.79
C ALA A 51 -0.03 1.38 4.70
N VAL A 52 -0.83 2.26 5.31
CA VAL A 52 -1.98 1.85 6.12
C VAL A 52 -3.02 1.13 5.27
N VAL A 53 -3.35 1.68 4.10
CA VAL A 53 -4.31 1.06 3.16
C VAL A 53 -3.79 -0.31 2.71
N GLN A 54 -2.52 -0.41 2.34
CA GLN A 54 -1.90 -1.67 1.92
C GLN A 54 -1.95 -2.73 3.01
N LYS A 55 -1.71 -2.34 4.26
CA LYS A 55 -1.77 -3.24 5.40
C LYS A 55 -3.19 -3.81 5.59
N GLU A 56 -4.20 -2.95 5.48
CA GLU A 56 -5.60 -3.37 5.60
C GLU A 56 -5.98 -4.34 4.48
N ILE A 57 -5.54 -4.07 3.26
CA ILE A 57 -5.75 -4.95 2.09
C ILE A 57 -5.09 -6.31 2.35
N LYS A 58 -3.85 -6.31 2.79
CA LYS A 58 -3.09 -7.55 3.06
C LYS A 58 -3.79 -8.39 4.13
N GLN A 59 -4.21 -7.78 5.23
CA GLN A 59 -4.91 -8.48 6.31
C GLN A 59 -6.23 -9.07 5.83
N THR A 60 -6.96 -8.33 5.01
CA THR A 60 -8.23 -8.80 4.45
C THR A 60 -8.02 -9.98 3.50
N LYS A 61 -6.98 -9.93 2.66
CA LYS A 61 -6.62 -11.05 1.78
C LYS A 61 -6.24 -12.30 2.58
N GLU A 62 -5.47 -12.13 3.65
CA GLU A 62 -5.09 -13.23 4.54
C GLU A 62 -6.32 -13.88 5.19
N THR A 63 -7.28 -13.07 5.62
CA THR A 63 -8.54 -13.55 6.17
C THR A 63 -9.33 -14.33 5.13
N LEU A 64 -9.38 -13.81 3.89
CA LEU A 64 -10.08 -14.47 2.77
C LEU A 64 -9.46 -15.84 2.46
N GLU A 65 -8.13 -15.90 2.39
CA GLU A 65 -7.40 -17.15 2.10
C GLU A 65 -7.58 -18.18 3.23
N SER A 66 -7.70 -17.71 4.47
CA SER A 66 -7.87 -18.58 5.64
C SER A 66 -9.31 -19.00 5.87
N ALA A 67 -10.28 -18.37 5.20
CA ALA A 67 -11.69 -18.66 5.42
C ALA A 67 -12.05 -20.06 4.88
N PRO A 68 -12.79 -20.87 5.66
CA PRO A 68 -13.30 -22.14 5.16
C PRO A 68 -14.20 -21.94 3.92
N GLN A 69 -14.12 -22.86 2.96
CA GLN A 69 -14.89 -22.76 1.71
C GLN A 69 -16.40 -22.75 1.91
N ASP A 70 -16.88 -23.35 2.99
CA ASP A 70 -18.31 -23.38 3.33
C ASP A 70 -18.79 -22.08 4.02
N ARG A 71 -17.88 -21.23 4.46
CA ARG A 71 -18.19 -19.94 5.08
C ARG A 71 -18.29 -18.85 4.01
N THR A 72 -19.31 -18.97 3.16
CA THR A 72 -19.55 -18.03 2.05
C THR A 72 -19.84 -16.62 2.54
N ASP A 73 -20.39 -16.46 3.74
CA ASP A 73 -20.64 -15.18 4.39
C ASP A 73 -19.33 -14.40 4.63
N ILE A 74 -18.30 -15.07 5.17
CA ILE A 74 -16.98 -14.49 5.43
C ILE A 74 -16.29 -14.15 4.11
N ILE A 75 -16.34 -15.08 3.15
CA ILE A 75 -15.71 -14.90 1.82
C ILE A 75 -16.30 -13.68 1.13
N LYS A 76 -17.64 -13.56 1.10
CA LYS A 76 -18.32 -12.44 0.47
C LYS A 76 -17.99 -11.11 1.17
N GLU A 77 -17.99 -11.11 2.50
CA GLU A 77 -17.64 -9.94 3.29
C GLU A 77 -16.22 -9.46 2.98
N CYS A 78 -15.26 -10.38 2.94
CA CYS A 78 -13.87 -10.05 2.60
C CYS A 78 -13.74 -9.50 1.18
N GLN A 79 -14.45 -10.11 0.21
CA GLN A 79 -14.44 -9.63 -1.18
C GLN A 79 -15.01 -8.22 -1.29
N ASN A 80 -16.10 -7.93 -0.60
CA ASN A 80 -16.71 -6.60 -0.59
C ASN A 80 -15.77 -5.58 0.08
N ARG A 81 -15.12 -5.98 1.16
CA ARG A 81 -14.16 -5.15 1.88
C ARG A 81 -12.95 -4.83 1.00
N LEU A 82 -12.43 -5.81 0.28
CA LEU A 82 -11.32 -5.60 -0.65
C LEU A 82 -11.69 -4.60 -1.76
N ALA A 83 -12.89 -4.71 -2.32
CA ALA A 83 -13.34 -3.79 -3.36
C ALA A 83 -13.36 -2.34 -2.87
N VAL A 84 -13.80 -2.10 -1.64
CA VAL A 84 -13.81 -0.78 -1.02
C VAL A 84 -12.38 -0.28 -0.76
N LEU A 85 -11.54 -1.14 -0.17
CA LEU A 85 -10.16 -0.78 0.17
C LEU A 85 -9.31 -0.49 -1.08
N GLU A 86 -9.48 -1.26 -2.14
CA GLU A 86 -8.73 -1.06 -3.39
C GLU A 86 -9.01 0.29 -4.03
N HIS A 87 -10.18 0.86 -3.78
CA HIS A 87 -10.52 2.19 -4.25
C HIS A 87 -9.58 3.27 -3.67
N PHE A 88 -9.03 3.03 -2.48
CA PHE A 88 -8.10 3.94 -1.81
C PHE A 88 -6.65 3.51 -1.94
N ALA A 89 -6.39 2.33 -2.53
CA ALA A 89 -5.04 1.84 -2.73
C ALA A 89 -4.29 2.72 -3.72
N PRO A 90 -2.98 2.95 -3.50
CA PRO A 90 -2.20 3.67 -4.48
C PRO A 90 -2.08 2.85 -5.75
N LYS A 91 -1.90 3.54 -6.87
CA LYS A 91 -1.59 2.85 -8.12
C LYS A 91 -0.22 2.21 -7.96
N MET A 92 -0.17 0.88 -8.06
CA MET A 92 1.11 0.17 -7.94
C MET A 92 1.99 0.47 -9.16
N LEU A 93 3.29 0.61 -8.90
CA LEU A 93 4.26 0.85 -9.94
C LEU A 93 4.44 -0.40 -10.82
N SER A 94 4.52 -0.20 -12.14
CA SER A 94 4.88 -1.27 -13.07
C SER A 94 6.38 -1.60 -12.97
N GLU A 95 6.79 -2.73 -13.54
CA GLU A 95 8.21 -3.09 -13.59
C GLU A 95 9.04 -2.02 -14.29
N GLU A 96 8.50 -1.42 -15.36
CA GLU A 96 9.15 -0.35 -16.11
C GLU A 96 9.36 0.89 -15.23
N GLU A 97 8.32 1.28 -14.49
CA GLU A 97 8.39 2.42 -13.58
C GLU A 97 9.39 2.19 -12.45
N ILE A 98 9.40 0.98 -11.89
CA ILE A 98 10.37 0.59 -10.85
C ILE A 98 11.80 0.65 -11.42
N THR A 99 11.99 0.14 -12.64
CA THR A 99 13.29 0.16 -13.31
C THR A 99 13.79 1.59 -13.51
N GLU A 100 12.93 2.50 -13.95
CA GLU A 100 13.28 3.92 -14.10
C GLU A 100 13.69 4.56 -12.78
N ILE A 101 12.95 4.26 -11.71
CA ILE A 101 13.27 4.78 -10.38
C ILE A 101 14.63 4.25 -9.91
N ILE A 102 14.92 2.97 -10.16
CA ILE A 102 16.20 2.36 -9.83
C ILE A 102 17.33 3.04 -10.62
N ASN A 103 17.15 3.23 -11.92
CA ASN A 103 18.14 3.88 -12.77
C ASN A 103 18.44 5.31 -12.30
N THR A 104 17.40 6.07 -11.96
CA THR A 104 17.51 7.43 -11.43
C THR A 104 18.30 7.41 -10.10
N THR A 105 18.00 6.46 -9.24
CA THR A 105 18.69 6.31 -7.94
C THR A 105 20.16 5.99 -8.13
N LEU A 106 20.48 5.10 -9.05
CA LEU A 106 21.88 4.77 -9.37
C LEU A 106 22.63 5.98 -9.90
N SER A 107 21.99 6.78 -10.76
CA SER A 107 22.58 8.03 -11.26
C SER A 107 22.84 9.04 -10.16
N GLU A 108 21.89 9.19 -9.25
CA GLU A 108 22.00 10.10 -8.10
C GLU A 108 23.17 9.70 -7.18
N LEU A 109 23.44 8.41 -7.06
CA LEU A 109 24.53 7.87 -6.25
C LEU A 109 25.86 7.82 -7.00
N GLY A 110 25.85 8.15 -8.30
CA GLY A 110 27.05 8.09 -9.14
C GLY A 110 27.55 6.69 -9.43
N LEU A 111 26.66 5.70 -9.42
CA LEU A 111 27.00 4.30 -9.63
C LEU A 111 26.75 3.90 -11.09
N ASP A 112 27.81 3.92 -11.92
CA ASP A 112 27.70 3.53 -13.32
C ASP A 112 27.68 2.01 -13.52
N SER A 113 28.42 1.31 -12.67
CA SER A 113 28.50 -0.16 -12.71
C SER A 113 28.31 -0.73 -11.30
N PRO A 114 27.07 -0.70 -10.80
CA PRO A 114 26.81 -1.15 -9.44
C PRO A 114 27.05 -2.64 -9.26
N THR A 115 27.57 -3.02 -8.10
CA THR A 115 27.81 -4.40 -7.71
C THR A 115 26.84 -4.80 -6.59
N LYS A 116 26.81 -6.08 -6.27
CA LYS A 116 25.99 -6.59 -5.15
C LYS A 116 26.37 -5.97 -3.82
N LYS A 117 27.61 -5.50 -3.68
CA LYS A 117 28.08 -4.78 -2.48
C LYS A 117 27.37 -3.42 -2.32
N ASP A 118 26.92 -2.83 -3.42
CA ASP A 118 26.24 -1.53 -3.42
C ASP A 118 24.75 -1.66 -3.10
N LYS A 119 24.21 -2.88 -3.06
CA LYS A 119 22.78 -3.13 -2.87
C LYS A 119 22.21 -2.45 -1.63
N GLY A 120 22.86 -2.58 -0.49
CA GLY A 120 22.41 -1.96 0.75
C GLY A 120 22.32 -0.46 0.66
N LYS A 121 23.32 0.16 0.03
CA LYS A 121 23.38 1.61 -0.18
C LYS A 121 22.26 2.07 -1.11
N VAL A 122 22.04 1.34 -2.21
CA VAL A 122 20.97 1.65 -3.17
C VAL A 122 19.61 1.48 -2.53
N MET A 123 19.38 0.38 -1.82
CA MET A 123 18.11 0.10 -1.16
C MET A 123 17.76 1.17 -0.12
N LYS A 124 18.73 1.67 0.60
CA LYS A 124 18.53 2.72 1.61
C LYS A 124 17.94 4.00 1.00
N VAL A 125 18.34 4.34 -0.21
CA VAL A 125 17.83 5.52 -0.94
C VAL A 125 16.55 5.17 -1.72
N LEU A 126 16.49 3.96 -2.26
CA LEU A 126 15.39 3.51 -3.13
C LEU A 126 14.10 3.24 -2.37
N MET A 127 14.17 2.57 -1.22
CA MET A 127 12.97 2.14 -0.48
C MET A 127 12.01 3.28 -0.14
N PRO A 128 12.49 4.46 0.33
CA PRO A 128 11.56 5.57 0.58
C PRO A 128 10.80 6.05 -0.65
N LYS A 129 11.38 5.86 -1.85
CA LYS A 129 10.76 6.28 -3.12
C LYS A 129 9.64 5.35 -3.57
N VAL A 130 9.73 4.05 -3.23
CA VAL A 130 8.80 3.03 -3.72
C VAL A 130 7.91 2.46 -2.60
N ARG A 131 8.15 2.84 -1.37
CA ARG A 131 7.43 2.31 -0.21
C ARG A 131 5.93 2.56 -0.35
N GLY A 132 5.14 1.50 -0.19
CA GLY A 132 3.69 1.57 -0.34
C GLY A 132 3.18 1.59 -1.78
N MET A 133 4.08 1.66 -2.78
CA MET A 133 3.72 1.73 -4.20
C MET A 133 4.28 0.56 -5.01
N ALA A 134 5.12 -0.26 -4.41
CA ALA A 134 5.70 -1.44 -5.05
C ALA A 134 5.90 -2.55 -4.04
N ASP A 135 5.83 -3.80 -4.52
CA ASP A 135 6.14 -4.97 -3.71
C ASP A 135 7.67 -5.01 -3.48
N GLY A 136 8.09 -5.10 -2.21
CA GLY A 136 9.50 -5.16 -1.85
C GLY A 136 10.25 -6.30 -2.53
N GLY A 137 9.62 -7.46 -2.69
CA GLY A 137 10.20 -8.60 -3.38
C GLY A 137 10.44 -8.32 -4.86
N GLN A 138 9.52 -7.64 -5.52
CA GLN A 138 9.64 -7.24 -6.92
C GLN A 138 10.77 -6.22 -7.11
N VAL A 139 10.84 -5.22 -6.24
CA VAL A 139 11.90 -4.21 -6.26
C VAL A 139 13.27 -4.87 -6.08
N ASN A 140 13.37 -5.77 -5.13
CA ASN A 140 14.60 -6.50 -4.82
C ASN A 140 15.07 -7.32 -6.04
N ARG A 141 14.15 -8.04 -6.69
CA ARG A 141 14.44 -8.84 -7.88
C ARG A 141 14.94 -7.98 -9.05
N ILE A 142 14.26 -6.86 -9.32
CA ILE A 142 14.63 -5.95 -10.41
C ILE A 142 15.99 -5.33 -10.12
N LEU A 143 16.24 -4.91 -8.88
CA LEU A 143 17.53 -4.34 -8.49
C LEU A 143 18.64 -5.37 -8.63
N ASP A 144 18.44 -6.62 -8.19
CA ASP A 144 19.45 -7.68 -8.32
C ASP A 144 19.86 -7.91 -9.78
N ASN A 145 18.93 -7.79 -10.72
CA ASN A 145 19.21 -7.92 -12.15
C ASN A 145 20.08 -6.77 -12.67
N LYS A 146 20.13 -5.64 -11.99
CA LYS A 146 20.96 -4.48 -12.34
C LYS A 146 22.34 -4.54 -11.72
N LEU A 147 22.53 -5.37 -10.71
CA LEU A 147 23.81 -5.49 -9.99
C LEU A 147 24.68 -6.59 -10.59
N SER A 148 25.95 -6.36 -10.60
CA SER A 148 26.93 -7.34 -11.12
C SER A 148 27.35 -8.35 -10.06
#